data_8757c34ae5ad9d5fbb14a3c26754746b
#
_entry.id   8757c34ae5ad9d5fbb14a3c26754746b
#
_cell.length_a   1.000
_cell.length_b   1.000
_cell.length_c   1.000
_cell.angle_alpha   90.00
_cell.angle_beta   90.00
_cell.angle_gamma   90.00
#
_symmetry.space_group_name_H-M   'P 1'
#
loop_
_entity.id
_entity.type
_entity.pdbx_description
1 polymer ?
#
loop_
_entity_poly.entity_id
_entity_poly.type
_entity_poly.pdbx_seq_one_letter_code
_entity_poly.pdbx_strand_id
1 'polypeptide(L)'
;MKFQLCQPQAIHELGSRSNQEDSIFPVMGQASADQRVFLVCDGMGGLDKGEVASEAVSKALGEMANAICDVVPWFSDDDFKQCLAKAYNALDAADTKKEATMGTTMTFLCFHDGGCLVAHIGDSRVYHLRPSLGPEKGVLLRTRDDSLVQQMYENGEITYEEMRTSPKKNVILKGMQPHQMQRTMATLTHITDVKPGDYFYLCTDGMLEKMEDKELVSILAGKESDEQKRQRLIDATAGNSDNHSAYLIQVKEVSEGTAEIQQKRKPETIELADSNQISSSVILGFSALSLLAGIALGLAVFM
;
A
#
# COMPACT_ATOMS: atom_id res chain seq x y z
N MET A 1 0.26 15.82 -14.65
CA MET A 1 -0.08 16.71 -13.53
C MET A 1 1.08 16.75 -12.56
N LYS A 2 1.42 17.91 -12.02
CA LYS A 2 2.37 18.01 -10.91
C LYS A 2 1.61 18.47 -9.68
N PHE A 3 1.88 17.83 -8.56
CA PHE A 3 1.22 18.11 -7.29
C PHE A 3 2.16 18.85 -6.35
N GLN A 4 1.65 19.88 -5.70
CA GLN A 4 2.23 20.47 -4.50
C GLN A 4 1.29 20.14 -3.35
N LEU A 5 1.82 19.49 -2.31
CA LEU A 5 1.04 19.14 -1.12
C LEU A 5 1.23 20.20 -0.03
N CYS A 6 0.27 20.34 0.85
CA CYS A 6 0.53 20.89 2.17
C CYS A 6 1.39 19.91 2.97
N GLN A 7 1.88 20.32 4.15
CA GLN A 7 2.59 19.41 5.04
C GLN A 7 1.67 18.25 5.46
N PRO A 8 1.95 16.99 5.04
CA PRO A 8 1.11 15.85 5.40
C PRO A 8 1.06 15.66 6.92
N GLN A 9 -0.10 15.29 7.42
CA GLN A 9 -0.34 15.07 8.84
C GLN A 9 -0.52 13.57 9.10
N ALA A 10 0.23 13.02 10.06
CA ALA A 10 0.12 11.63 10.46
C ALA A 10 -0.58 11.49 11.81
N ILE A 11 -1.38 10.44 11.96
CA ILE A 11 -1.97 9.95 13.22
C ILE A 11 -1.47 8.52 13.40
N HIS A 12 -1.05 8.17 14.62
CA HIS A 12 -0.56 6.82 14.92
C HIS A 12 -0.70 6.57 16.42
N GLU A 13 -1.91 6.19 16.82
CA GLU A 13 -2.33 6.08 18.21
C GLU A 13 -2.56 4.64 18.62
N LEU A 14 -2.18 4.30 19.84
CA LEU A 14 -2.26 2.94 20.37
C LEU A 14 -3.71 2.50 20.66
N GLY A 15 -4.60 3.46 20.96
CA GLY A 15 -5.93 3.14 21.47
C GLY A 15 -5.87 2.45 22.84
N SER A 16 -6.72 1.45 23.02
CA SER A 16 -6.75 0.63 24.24
C SER A 16 -5.95 -0.67 24.14
N ARG A 17 -5.24 -0.87 23.04
CA ARG A 17 -4.40 -2.05 22.81
C ARG A 17 -3.12 -1.99 23.64
N SER A 18 -2.49 -3.16 23.87
CA SER A 18 -1.17 -3.27 24.52
C SER A 18 -0.02 -3.10 23.56
N ASN A 19 -0.25 -3.32 22.28
CA ASN A 19 0.73 -3.26 21.21
C ASN A 19 0.22 -2.44 20.02
N GLN A 20 1.13 -1.78 19.31
CA GLN A 20 0.84 -1.07 18.07
C GLN A 20 1.12 -1.99 16.89
N GLU A 21 0.07 -2.51 16.27
CA GLU A 21 0.16 -3.40 15.11
C GLU A 21 -0.03 -2.67 13.78
N ASP A 22 -0.49 -1.41 13.81
CA ASP A 22 -0.52 -0.56 12.62
C ASP A 22 0.89 -0.11 12.22
N SER A 23 1.09 0.12 10.93
CA SER A 23 2.29 0.76 10.40
C SER A 23 1.95 1.78 9.32
N ILE A 24 2.71 2.87 9.29
CA ILE A 24 2.52 3.95 8.31
C ILE A 24 3.82 4.24 7.56
N PHE A 25 3.70 4.61 6.30
CA PHE A 25 4.82 5.08 5.49
C PHE A 25 4.47 6.40 4.77
N PRO A 26 5.34 7.42 4.83
CA PRO A 26 6.56 7.52 5.65
C PRO A 26 6.30 7.34 7.14
N VAL A 27 7.33 7.01 7.91
CA VAL A 27 7.22 6.96 9.38
C VAL A 27 6.81 8.35 9.92
N MET A 28 6.06 8.38 11.02
CA MET A 28 5.59 9.62 11.65
C MET A 28 6.70 10.65 11.78
N GLY A 29 6.41 11.88 11.36
CA GLY A 29 7.36 13.00 11.38
C GLY A 29 8.36 13.04 10.22
N GLN A 30 8.37 12.06 9.32
CA GLN A 30 9.29 12.03 8.18
C GLN A 30 8.66 12.47 6.85
N ALA A 31 7.32 12.56 6.76
CA ALA A 31 6.65 13.04 5.56
C ALA A 31 6.95 14.53 5.32
N SER A 32 7.19 14.90 4.07
CA SER A 32 7.37 16.29 3.63
C SER A 32 6.32 16.67 2.58
N ALA A 33 6.24 17.95 2.24
CA ALA A 33 5.35 18.45 1.18
C ALA A 33 5.74 17.91 -0.23
N ASP A 34 6.94 17.39 -0.39
CA ASP A 34 7.42 16.76 -1.63
C ASP A 34 7.17 15.25 -1.66
N GLN A 35 6.64 14.69 -0.58
CA GLN A 35 6.36 13.26 -0.48
C GLN A 35 5.30 12.84 -1.51
N ARG A 36 5.54 11.74 -2.23
CA ARG A 36 4.65 11.25 -3.28
C ARG A 36 3.95 9.94 -2.94
N VAL A 37 4.50 9.17 -2.01
CA VAL A 37 4.02 7.82 -1.66
C VAL A 37 3.61 7.75 -0.20
N PHE A 38 2.41 7.26 0.06
CA PHE A 38 1.86 7.09 1.41
C PHE A 38 1.23 5.71 1.55
N LEU A 39 1.43 5.09 2.71
CA LEU A 39 0.80 3.83 3.09
C LEU A 39 0.30 3.87 4.53
N VAL A 40 -0.76 3.12 4.77
CA VAL A 40 -1.25 2.74 6.09
C VAL A 40 -1.58 1.26 6.03
N CYS A 41 -1.05 0.48 6.96
CA CYS A 41 -1.19 -0.96 7.05
C CYS A 41 -1.64 -1.33 8.46
N ASP A 42 -2.68 -2.15 8.58
CA ASP A 42 -3.20 -2.70 9.83
C ASP A 42 -2.69 -4.12 9.98
N GLY A 43 -1.92 -4.36 11.02
CA GLY A 43 -1.30 -5.65 11.30
C GLY A 43 -2.25 -6.60 12.00
N MET A 44 -2.36 -7.82 11.48
CA MET A 44 -3.20 -8.88 12.01
C MET A 44 -2.34 -10.05 12.49
N GLY A 45 -2.58 -10.53 13.69
CA GLY A 45 -1.88 -11.71 14.20
C GLY A 45 -1.97 -11.84 15.71
N GLY A 46 -1.86 -13.08 16.21
CA GLY A 46 -1.72 -13.31 17.65
C GLY A 46 -0.26 -13.19 18.09
N LEU A 47 0.00 -12.78 19.34
CA LEU A 47 1.32 -12.75 19.98
C LEU A 47 2.37 -11.89 19.23
N ASP A 48 2.09 -10.59 19.09
CA ASP A 48 3.04 -9.57 18.59
C ASP A 48 3.55 -9.80 17.15
N LYS A 49 2.76 -10.44 16.30
CA LYS A 49 3.15 -10.71 14.92
C LYS A 49 2.53 -9.76 13.90
N GLY A 50 1.44 -9.08 14.25
CA GLY A 50 0.76 -8.10 13.39
C GLY A 50 1.69 -6.94 13.05
N GLU A 51 2.39 -6.38 14.04
CA GLU A 51 3.36 -5.29 13.86
C GLU A 51 4.48 -5.64 12.88
N VAL A 52 4.97 -6.89 12.94
CA VAL A 52 6.03 -7.36 12.06
C VAL A 52 5.54 -7.42 10.61
N ALA A 53 4.30 -7.85 10.41
CA ALA A 53 3.72 -7.94 9.08
C ALA A 53 3.45 -6.55 8.47
N SER A 54 2.81 -5.65 9.22
CA SER A 54 2.50 -4.30 8.76
C SER A 54 3.75 -3.48 8.48
N GLU A 55 4.78 -3.58 9.34
CA GLU A 55 6.06 -2.89 9.14
C GLU A 55 6.80 -3.44 7.90
N ALA A 56 6.90 -4.76 7.75
CA ALA A 56 7.57 -5.37 6.60
C ALA A 56 6.94 -4.93 5.27
N VAL A 57 5.60 -4.90 5.21
CA VAL A 57 4.86 -4.51 3.99
C VAL A 57 4.98 -3.01 3.73
N SER A 58 4.65 -2.16 4.71
CA SER A 58 4.64 -0.71 4.54
C SER A 58 6.00 -0.18 4.13
N LYS A 59 7.06 -0.65 4.78
CA LYS A 59 8.44 -0.26 4.50
C LYS A 59 8.89 -0.72 3.12
N ALA A 60 8.79 -2.02 2.82
CA ALA A 60 9.32 -2.57 1.57
C ALA A 60 8.61 -2.01 0.33
N LEU A 61 7.27 -1.84 0.40
CA LEU A 61 6.48 -1.26 -0.68
C LEU A 61 6.76 0.23 -0.82
N GLY A 62 6.75 0.97 0.30
CA GLY A 62 6.95 2.41 0.32
C GLY A 62 8.33 2.84 -0.15
N GLU A 63 9.40 2.20 0.33
CA GLU A 63 10.77 2.49 -0.09
C GLU A 63 10.97 2.24 -1.60
N MET A 64 10.46 1.11 -2.12
CA MET A 64 10.59 0.80 -3.54
C MET A 64 9.78 1.77 -4.41
N ALA A 65 8.55 2.09 -4.01
CA ALA A 65 7.72 3.04 -4.75
C ALA A 65 8.33 4.46 -4.74
N ASN A 66 8.87 4.92 -3.61
CA ASN A 66 9.61 6.19 -3.56
C ASN A 66 10.81 6.18 -4.51
N ALA A 67 11.63 5.13 -4.47
CA ALA A 67 12.80 5.03 -5.35
C ALA A 67 12.42 5.08 -6.85
N ILE A 68 11.28 4.50 -7.23
CA ILE A 68 10.76 4.61 -8.61
C ILE A 68 10.31 6.05 -8.88
N CYS A 69 9.56 6.66 -7.97
CA CYS A 69 9.06 8.02 -8.12
C CYS A 69 10.18 9.08 -8.20
N ASP A 70 11.33 8.84 -7.57
CA ASP A 70 12.50 9.73 -7.62
C ASP A 70 13.15 9.73 -9.00
N VAL A 71 13.00 8.63 -9.77
CA VAL A 71 13.62 8.47 -11.08
C VAL A 71 12.67 8.83 -12.23
N VAL A 72 11.37 8.48 -12.07
CA VAL A 72 10.38 8.67 -13.12
C VAL A 72 9.20 9.51 -12.65
N PRO A 73 8.67 10.43 -13.49
CA PRO A 73 7.54 11.27 -13.13
C PRO A 73 6.19 10.52 -13.15
N TRP A 74 6.16 9.35 -13.80
CA TRP A 74 4.98 8.52 -13.98
C TRP A 74 5.12 7.21 -13.20
N PHE A 75 4.06 6.78 -12.53
CA PHE A 75 4.01 5.52 -11.80
C PHE A 75 2.90 4.64 -12.40
N SER A 76 3.27 3.47 -12.91
CA SER A 76 2.37 2.57 -13.63
C SER A 76 1.87 1.41 -12.75
N ASP A 77 0.85 0.70 -13.22
CA ASP A 77 0.37 -0.54 -12.59
C ASP A 77 1.47 -1.60 -12.50
N ASP A 78 2.36 -1.66 -13.47
CA ASP A 78 3.46 -2.62 -13.45
C ASP A 78 4.55 -2.21 -12.45
N ASP A 79 4.81 -0.92 -12.26
CA ASP A 79 5.65 -0.41 -11.18
C ASP A 79 5.05 -0.82 -9.82
N PHE A 80 3.72 -0.62 -9.64
CA PHE A 80 3.04 -1.04 -8.42
C PHE A 80 3.11 -2.56 -8.19
N LYS A 81 2.90 -3.39 -9.23
CA LYS A 81 3.02 -4.85 -9.11
C LYS A 81 4.41 -5.28 -8.66
N GLN A 82 5.47 -4.61 -9.15
CA GLN A 82 6.84 -4.88 -8.69
C GLN A 82 7.02 -4.52 -7.21
N CYS A 83 6.48 -3.36 -6.78
CA CYS A 83 6.50 -2.95 -5.38
C CYS A 83 5.72 -3.95 -4.50
N LEU A 84 4.55 -4.39 -4.93
CA LEU A 84 3.75 -5.38 -4.22
C LEU A 84 4.47 -6.73 -4.10
N ALA A 85 5.13 -7.19 -5.16
CA ALA A 85 5.95 -8.41 -5.12
C ALA A 85 7.12 -8.27 -4.13
N LYS A 86 7.77 -7.10 -4.07
CA LYS A 86 8.81 -6.81 -3.08
C LYS A 86 8.26 -6.85 -1.65
N ALA A 87 7.07 -6.29 -1.42
CA ALA A 87 6.41 -6.32 -0.11
C ALA A 87 6.08 -7.76 0.34
N TYR A 88 5.56 -8.60 -0.55
CA TYR A 88 5.33 -10.01 -0.24
C TYR A 88 6.62 -10.77 0.07
N ASN A 89 7.71 -10.49 -0.65
CA ASN A 89 9.01 -11.12 -0.35
C ASN A 89 9.54 -10.68 1.02
N ALA A 90 9.33 -9.42 1.40
CA ALA A 90 9.69 -8.93 2.73
C ALA A 90 8.83 -9.59 3.83
N LEU A 91 7.53 -9.75 3.59
CA LEU A 91 6.62 -10.42 4.50
C LEU A 91 6.98 -11.91 4.69
N ASP A 92 7.33 -12.62 3.61
CA ASP A 92 7.81 -14.01 3.69
C ASP A 92 9.11 -14.13 4.50
N ALA A 93 10.03 -13.18 4.31
CA ALA A 93 11.30 -13.15 5.03
C ALA A 93 11.12 -12.83 6.51
N ALA A 94 10.10 -12.05 6.87
CA ALA A 94 9.77 -11.69 8.24
C ALA A 94 9.17 -12.88 9.03
N ASP A 95 8.48 -13.82 8.37
CA ASP A 95 7.97 -15.04 9.00
C ASP A 95 9.05 -16.12 9.11
N THR A 96 10.00 -15.90 10.01
CA THR A 96 11.15 -16.79 10.21
C THR A 96 10.80 -18.20 10.63
N LYS A 97 9.64 -18.39 11.27
CA LYS A 97 9.14 -19.70 11.72
C LYS A 97 8.29 -20.42 10.68
N LYS A 98 7.92 -19.74 9.60
CA LYS A 98 7.03 -20.25 8.54
C LYS A 98 5.68 -20.76 9.06
N GLU A 99 5.13 -20.07 10.05
CA GLU A 99 3.85 -20.43 10.68
C GLU A 99 2.65 -19.81 9.97
N ALA A 100 2.89 -18.80 9.12
CA ALA A 100 1.86 -18.04 8.40
C ALA A 100 0.72 -17.51 9.31
N THR A 101 1.05 -17.17 10.57
CA THR A 101 0.10 -16.74 11.60
C THR A 101 -0.02 -15.22 11.70
N MET A 102 0.67 -14.49 10.84
CA MET A 102 0.62 -13.02 10.76
C MET A 102 0.11 -12.58 9.39
N GLY A 103 -0.39 -11.37 9.34
CA GLY A 103 -0.85 -10.74 8.11
C GLY A 103 -1.00 -9.26 8.28
N THR A 104 -1.38 -8.58 7.23
CA THR A 104 -1.67 -7.14 7.27
C THR A 104 -2.62 -6.75 6.15
N THR A 105 -3.37 -5.67 6.38
CA THR A 105 -4.00 -4.90 5.30
C THR A 105 -2.95 -4.06 4.59
N MET A 106 -3.33 -3.42 3.51
CA MET A 106 -2.49 -2.46 2.81
C MET A 106 -3.34 -1.40 2.13
N THR A 107 -3.08 -0.13 2.45
CA THR A 107 -3.50 1.02 1.64
C THR A 107 -2.28 1.67 1.02
N PHE A 108 -2.44 2.16 -0.19
CA PHE A 108 -1.37 2.80 -0.96
C PHE A 108 -1.92 3.99 -1.74
N LEU A 109 -1.18 5.10 -1.70
CA LEU A 109 -1.42 6.28 -2.51
C LEU A 109 -0.10 6.75 -3.10
N CYS A 110 -0.08 6.95 -4.42
CA CYS A 110 1.06 7.56 -5.12
C CYS A 110 0.59 8.72 -5.99
N PHE A 111 1.16 9.90 -5.78
CA PHE A 111 1.02 11.07 -6.66
C PHE A 111 2.05 10.99 -7.78
N HIS A 112 1.61 11.09 -9.02
CA HIS A 112 2.48 11.06 -10.21
C HIS A 112 1.95 11.98 -11.31
N ASP A 113 2.71 12.20 -12.36
CA ASP A 113 2.36 13.17 -13.42
C ASP A 113 1.06 12.82 -14.18
N GLY A 114 0.55 11.60 -14.05
CA GLY A 114 -0.74 11.17 -14.60
C GLY A 114 -1.93 11.35 -13.68
N GLY A 115 -1.72 11.71 -12.42
CA GLY A 115 -2.76 11.76 -11.40
C GLY A 115 -2.34 11.07 -10.11
N CYS A 116 -3.24 10.30 -9.52
CA CYS A 116 -2.95 9.48 -8.36
C CYS A 116 -3.28 8.01 -8.65
N LEU A 117 -2.40 7.11 -8.20
CA LEU A 117 -2.71 5.69 -8.08
C LEU A 117 -3.07 5.37 -6.63
N VAL A 118 -4.25 4.83 -6.42
CA VAL A 118 -4.72 4.27 -5.15
C VAL A 118 -4.75 2.76 -5.28
N ALA A 119 -4.25 2.06 -4.26
CA ALA A 119 -4.39 0.62 -4.16
C ALA A 119 -4.75 0.20 -2.73
N HIS A 120 -5.49 -0.92 -2.57
CA HIS A 120 -5.77 -1.46 -1.26
C HIS A 120 -5.94 -2.99 -1.28
N ILE A 121 -5.70 -3.59 -0.12
CA ILE A 121 -6.02 -4.96 0.26
C ILE A 121 -6.51 -4.91 1.71
N GLY A 122 -7.69 -5.44 2.00
CA GLY A 122 -8.27 -5.44 3.34
C GLY A 122 -9.36 -4.38 3.53
N ASP A 123 -9.58 -3.98 4.77
CA ASP A 123 -10.62 -3.06 5.21
C ASP A 123 -10.09 -1.70 5.70
N SER A 124 -8.78 -1.51 5.71
CA SER A 124 -8.20 -0.17 5.77
C SER A 124 -8.54 0.62 4.52
N ARG A 125 -8.81 1.91 4.67
CA ARG A 125 -9.42 2.70 3.59
C ARG A 125 -8.53 3.82 3.06
N VAL A 126 -8.71 4.12 1.78
CA VAL A 126 -8.27 5.36 1.14
C VAL A 126 -9.49 6.15 0.71
N TYR A 127 -9.50 7.42 1.08
CA TYR A 127 -10.51 8.38 0.65
C TYR A 127 -9.89 9.44 -0.25
N HIS A 128 -10.62 9.85 -1.28
CA HIS A 128 -10.43 11.12 -1.98
C HIS A 128 -11.60 12.03 -1.62
N LEU A 129 -11.31 13.15 -1.00
CA LEU A 129 -12.30 14.04 -0.40
C LEU A 129 -12.19 15.44 -1.01
N ARG A 130 -13.33 16.04 -1.33
CA ARG A 130 -13.46 17.44 -1.76
C ARG A 130 -14.43 18.17 -0.83
N PRO A 131 -13.93 18.68 0.33
CA PRO A 131 -14.81 19.25 1.35
C PRO A 131 -15.65 20.44 0.89
N SER A 132 -15.22 21.14 -0.15
CA SER A 132 -15.99 22.26 -0.75
C SER A 132 -17.37 21.84 -1.32
N LEU A 133 -17.60 20.54 -1.53
CA LEU A 133 -18.89 20.00 -1.99
C LEU A 133 -19.84 19.72 -0.82
N GLY A 134 -19.42 19.91 0.41
CA GLY A 134 -20.19 19.68 1.64
C GLY A 134 -20.24 18.21 2.06
N PRO A 135 -20.76 17.93 3.29
CA PRO A 135 -20.70 16.61 3.92
C PRO A 135 -21.36 15.48 3.12
N GLU A 136 -22.41 15.78 2.37
CA GLU A 136 -23.17 14.78 1.60
C GLU A 136 -22.50 14.37 0.27
N LYS A 137 -21.65 15.22 -0.28
CA LYS A 137 -21.05 15.05 -1.62
C LYS A 137 -19.52 15.13 -1.61
N GLY A 138 -18.94 15.39 -0.46
CA GLY A 138 -17.51 15.63 -0.33
C GLY A 138 -16.65 14.35 -0.43
N VAL A 139 -17.23 13.18 -0.33
CA VAL A 139 -16.53 11.90 -0.59
C VAL A 139 -16.61 11.59 -2.09
N LEU A 140 -15.50 11.75 -2.79
CA LEU A 140 -15.39 11.44 -4.22
C LEU A 140 -15.03 9.97 -4.47
N LEU A 141 -14.19 9.42 -3.61
CA LEU A 141 -13.79 8.02 -3.57
C LEU A 141 -13.67 7.58 -2.11
N ARG A 142 -14.15 6.40 -1.85
CA ARG A 142 -13.84 5.58 -0.68
C ARG A 142 -13.57 4.17 -1.18
N THR A 143 -12.43 3.58 -0.83
CA THR A 143 -12.14 2.19 -1.16
C THR A 143 -13.17 1.26 -0.52
N ARG A 144 -13.48 0.16 -1.19
CA ARG A 144 -14.44 -0.84 -0.72
C ARG A 144 -13.72 -1.82 0.21
N ASP A 145 -14.26 -2.05 1.39
CA ASP A 145 -13.65 -2.97 2.34
C ASP A 145 -13.70 -4.43 1.82
N ASP A 146 -12.59 -5.13 1.93
CA ASP A 146 -12.52 -6.58 1.69
C ASP A 146 -12.92 -7.35 2.95
N SER A 147 -14.10 -7.06 3.53
CA SER A 147 -14.61 -7.65 4.77
C SER A 147 -15.90 -8.43 4.56
N LEU A 148 -16.19 -9.36 5.50
CA LEU A 148 -17.40 -10.17 5.44
C LEU A 148 -18.66 -9.30 5.53
N VAL A 149 -18.66 -8.31 6.43
CA VAL A 149 -19.85 -7.45 6.62
C VAL A 149 -20.11 -6.55 5.42
N GLN A 150 -19.07 -6.12 4.71
CA GLN A 150 -19.21 -5.38 3.46
C GLN A 150 -19.86 -6.26 2.38
N GLN A 151 -19.46 -7.52 2.27
CA GLN A 151 -20.07 -8.46 1.33
C GLN A 151 -21.54 -8.74 1.69
N MET A 152 -21.87 -8.93 2.97
CA MET A 152 -23.24 -9.15 3.43
C MET A 152 -24.12 -7.92 3.14
N TYR A 153 -23.60 -6.71 3.34
CA TYR A 153 -24.31 -5.48 3.02
C TYR A 153 -24.62 -5.37 1.50
N GLU A 154 -23.64 -5.64 0.67
CA GLU A 154 -23.82 -5.61 -0.80
C GLU A 154 -24.79 -6.66 -1.33
N ASN A 155 -24.84 -7.82 -0.67
CA ASN A 155 -25.81 -8.86 -0.98
C ASN A 155 -27.23 -8.51 -0.47
N GLY A 156 -27.39 -7.41 0.29
CA GLY A 156 -28.67 -7.03 0.91
C GLY A 156 -29.08 -7.88 2.10
N GLU A 157 -28.13 -8.61 2.70
CA GLU A 157 -28.36 -9.46 3.87
C GLU A 157 -28.44 -8.65 5.17
N ILE A 158 -27.74 -7.53 5.22
CA ILE A 158 -27.73 -6.58 6.34
C ILE A 158 -27.80 -5.14 5.84
N THR A 159 -28.26 -4.24 6.70
CA THR A 159 -28.27 -2.80 6.46
C THR A 159 -26.88 -2.18 6.69
N TYR A 160 -26.67 -0.95 6.27
CA TYR A 160 -25.44 -0.20 6.53
C TYR A 160 -25.19 -0.04 8.04
N GLU A 161 -26.22 0.21 8.83
CA GLU A 161 -26.11 0.32 10.30
C GLU A 161 -25.71 -1.01 10.96
N GLU A 162 -26.33 -2.11 10.51
CA GLU A 162 -25.97 -3.45 10.98
C GLU A 162 -24.53 -3.81 10.58
N MET A 163 -24.05 -3.38 9.43
CA MET A 163 -22.67 -3.57 9.00
C MET A 163 -21.69 -2.96 10.02
N ARG A 164 -21.94 -1.73 10.45
CA ARG A 164 -21.08 -1.00 11.39
C ARG A 164 -21.07 -1.59 12.80
N THR A 165 -22.21 -2.11 13.25
CA THR A 165 -22.41 -2.61 14.63
C THR A 165 -22.24 -4.11 14.75
N SER A 166 -22.05 -4.83 13.65
CA SER A 166 -21.92 -6.29 13.62
C SER A 166 -20.75 -6.79 14.47
N PRO A 167 -20.94 -7.87 15.24
CA PRO A 167 -19.82 -8.55 15.89
C PRO A 167 -18.84 -9.20 14.92
N LYS A 168 -19.20 -9.29 13.63
CA LYS A 168 -18.37 -9.82 12.54
C LYS A 168 -17.63 -8.72 11.75
N LYS A 169 -17.70 -7.46 12.19
CA LYS A 169 -17.11 -6.32 11.46
C LYS A 169 -15.61 -6.49 11.19
N ASN A 170 -14.88 -7.16 12.09
CA ASN A 170 -13.45 -7.39 11.98
C ASN A 170 -13.09 -8.68 11.21
N VAL A 171 -14.05 -9.32 10.50
CA VAL A 171 -13.75 -10.51 9.68
C VAL A 171 -13.31 -10.06 8.30
N ILE A 172 -12.00 -10.06 8.07
CA ILE A 172 -11.36 -9.69 6.80
C ILE A 172 -11.35 -10.89 5.85
N LEU A 173 -11.76 -10.67 4.61
CA LEU A 173 -11.81 -11.69 3.55
C LEU A 173 -10.53 -11.72 2.70
N LYS A 174 -9.84 -10.58 2.61
CA LYS A 174 -8.57 -10.48 1.91
C LYS A 174 -7.56 -9.73 2.76
N GLY A 175 -6.40 -10.30 2.90
CA GLY A 175 -5.23 -9.72 3.57
C GLY A 175 -3.95 -10.23 2.93
N MET A 176 -2.86 -9.58 3.23
CA MET A 176 -1.52 -10.05 2.88
C MET A 176 -1.03 -10.97 3.97
N GLN A 177 -0.64 -12.17 3.61
CA GLN A 177 -0.07 -13.18 4.52
C GLN A 177 1.21 -13.75 3.93
N PRO A 178 2.18 -14.17 4.76
CA PRO A 178 3.39 -14.80 4.25
C PRO A 178 3.07 -16.16 3.64
N HIS A 179 3.90 -16.59 2.70
CA HIS A 179 3.89 -17.91 2.07
C HIS A 179 2.57 -18.31 1.37
N GLN A 180 1.69 -17.33 1.06
CA GLN A 180 0.47 -17.63 0.30
C GLN A 180 0.82 -18.27 -1.06
N MET A 181 0.21 -19.41 -1.37
CA MET A 181 0.37 -20.07 -2.70
C MET A 181 -0.15 -19.17 -3.82
N GLN A 182 -1.27 -18.49 -3.59
CA GLN A 182 -1.81 -17.46 -4.47
C GLN A 182 -1.80 -16.13 -3.72
N ARG A 183 -0.94 -15.21 -4.15
CA ARG A 183 -0.85 -13.86 -3.57
C ARG A 183 -2.15 -13.09 -3.78
N THR A 184 -2.63 -12.44 -2.74
CA THR A 184 -3.77 -11.54 -2.84
C THR A 184 -3.39 -10.34 -3.72
N MET A 185 -4.21 -10.08 -4.72
CA MET A 185 -4.03 -8.92 -5.62
C MET A 185 -4.74 -7.70 -5.05
N ALA A 186 -4.07 -6.56 -5.12
CA ALA A 186 -4.67 -5.29 -4.73
C ALA A 186 -5.72 -4.82 -5.75
N THR A 187 -6.75 -4.14 -5.25
CA THR A 187 -7.66 -3.36 -6.08
C THR A 187 -6.99 -2.03 -6.40
N LEU A 188 -6.91 -1.68 -7.70
CA LEU A 188 -6.29 -0.45 -8.19
C LEU A 188 -7.35 0.55 -8.63
N THR A 189 -7.14 1.83 -8.34
CA THR A 189 -7.98 2.94 -8.79
C THR A 189 -7.11 4.11 -9.21
N HIS A 190 -7.32 4.60 -10.44
CA HIS A 190 -6.66 5.79 -10.96
C HIS A 190 -7.54 7.02 -10.79
N ILE A 191 -6.99 8.10 -10.25
CA ILE A 191 -7.68 9.36 -10.03
C ILE A 191 -7.00 10.45 -10.85
N THR A 192 -7.73 11.06 -11.74
CA THR A 192 -7.24 12.15 -12.62
C THR A 192 -7.93 13.49 -12.34
N ASP A 193 -9.12 13.51 -11.71
CA ASP A 193 -9.80 14.75 -11.28
C ASP A 193 -9.39 15.14 -9.87
N VAL A 194 -8.18 15.68 -9.72
CA VAL A 194 -7.68 16.20 -8.45
C VAL A 194 -7.58 17.72 -8.52
N LYS A 195 -8.05 18.42 -7.48
CA LYS A 195 -8.09 19.88 -7.42
C LYS A 195 -7.40 20.42 -6.16
N PRO A 196 -6.89 21.65 -6.22
CA PRO A 196 -6.47 22.35 -5.01
C PRO A 196 -7.58 22.36 -3.95
N GLY A 197 -7.22 22.04 -2.71
CA GLY A 197 -8.17 21.90 -1.60
C GLY A 197 -8.77 20.51 -1.43
N ASP A 198 -8.50 19.57 -2.34
CA ASP A 198 -8.83 18.17 -2.13
C ASP A 198 -7.95 17.57 -1.03
N TYR A 199 -8.49 16.56 -0.35
CA TYR A 199 -7.76 15.76 0.61
C TYR A 199 -7.72 14.31 0.19
N PHE A 200 -6.60 13.66 0.48
CA PHE A 200 -6.50 12.21 0.55
C PHE A 200 -6.36 11.82 2.01
N TYR A 201 -7.13 10.82 2.41
CA TYR A 201 -7.12 10.30 3.77
C TYR A 201 -6.96 8.78 3.70
N LEU A 202 -5.86 8.28 4.23
CA LEU A 202 -5.59 6.85 4.38
C LEU A 202 -5.77 6.52 5.84
N CYS A 203 -6.48 5.45 6.18
CA CYS A 203 -6.67 5.10 7.59
C CYS A 203 -6.91 3.61 7.80
N THR A 204 -6.56 3.12 8.99
CA THR A 204 -7.01 1.83 9.51
C THR A 204 -8.46 1.90 9.99
N ASP A 205 -9.10 0.76 10.20
CA ASP A 205 -10.49 0.66 10.63
C ASP A 205 -10.70 1.26 12.04
N GLY A 206 -9.67 1.25 12.90
CA GLY A 206 -9.69 1.89 14.20
C GLY A 206 -10.02 3.39 14.17
N MET A 207 -9.65 4.12 13.10
CA MET A 207 -10.09 5.51 12.89
C MET A 207 -11.60 5.64 12.65
N LEU A 208 -12.25 4.56 12.22
CA LEU A 208 -13.64 4.56 11.74
C LEU A 208 -14.64 4.02 12.77
N GLU A 209 -14.18 3.53 13.93
CA GLU A 209 -15.06 2.94 14.95
C GLU A 209 -16.24 3.86 15.33
N LYS A 210 -15.97 5.16 15.46
CA LYS A 210 -16.97 6.17 15.87
C LYS A 210 -17.20 7.25 14.84
N MET A 211 -16.30 7.40 13.87
CA MET A 211 -16.35 8.47 12.87
C MET A 211 -17.15 8.05 11.64
N GLU A 212 -18.00 8.95 11.16
CA GLU A 212 -18.72 8.81 9.91
C GLU A 212 -18.08 9.64 8.79
N ASP A 213 -18.31 9.23 7.54
CA ASP A 213 -17.82 9.94 6.36
C ASP A 213 -18.24 11.42 6.34
N LYS A 214 -19.48 11.74 6.75
CA LYS A 214 -19.99 13.11 6.82
C LYS A 214 -19.27 13.96 7.86
N GLU A 215 -18.94 13.38 8.99
CA GLU A 215 -18.19 14.02 10.06
C GLU A 215 -16.75 14.31 9.61
N LEU A 216 -16.08 13.31 8.98
CA LEU A 216 -14.77 13.49 8.38
C LEU A 216 -14.76 14.66 7.40
N VAL A 217 -15.70 14.71 6.45
CA VAL A 217 -15.81 15.83 5.49
C VAL A 217 -16.06 17.16 6.21
N SER A 218 -16.88 17.17 7.26
CA SER A 218 -17.19 18.40 8.03
C SER A 218 -15.96 18.93 8.77
N ILE A 219 -15.15 18.04 9.34
CA ILE A 219 -13.88 18.41 9.97
C ILE A 219 -12.95 19.05 8.93
N LEU A 220 -12.83 18.42 7.76
CA LEU A 220 -11.92 18.88 6.71
C LEU A 220 -12.38 20.17 6.01
N ALA A 221 -13.69 20.44 6.01
CA ALA A 221 -14.25 21.70 5.49
C ALA A 221 -13.98 22.93 6.39
N GLY A 222 -13.52 22.72 7.61
CA GLY A 222 -13.15 23.78 8.56
C GLY A 222 -12.03 24.67 8.00
N LYS A 223 -11.94 25.90 8.55
CA LYS A 223 -10.93 26.89 8.15
C LYS A 223 -9.61 26.75 8.93
N GLU A 224 -9.57 25.83 9.86
CA GLU A 224 -8.41 25.54 10.70
C GLU A 224 -7.23 24.99 9.87
N SER A 225 -6.03 25.07 10.42
CA SER A 225 -4.85 24.43 9.81
C SER A 225 -4.99 22.92 9.79
N ASP A 226 -4.25 22.24 8.89
CA ASP A 226 -4.29 20.79 8.82
C ASP A 226 -3.81 20.13 10.11
N GLU A 227 -2.89 20.75 10.84
CA GLU A 227 -2.49 20.30 12.18
C GLU A 227 -3.66 20.34 13.18
N GLN A 228 -4.46 21.40 13.16
CA GLN A 228 -5.65 21.51 14.00
C GLN A 228 -6.75 20.51 13.58
N LYS A 229 -6.91 20.28 12.28
CA LYS A 229 -7.81 19.25 11.76
C LYS A 229 -7.35 17.85 12.19
N ARG A 230 -6.05 17.56 12.11
CA ARG A 230 -5.47 16.33 12.66
C ARG A 230 -5.82 16.17 14.14
N GLN A 231 -5.67 17.23 14.94
CA GLN A 231 -6.02 17.16 16.36
C GLN A 231 -7.51 16.86 16.57
N ARG A 232 -8.40 17.48 15.78
CA ARG A 232 -9.84 17.18 15.83
C ARG A 232 -10.15 15.72 15.46
N LEU A 233 -9.41 15.14 14.51
CA LEU A 233 -9.54 13.71 14.18
C LEU A 233 -9.10 12.83 15.34
N ILE A 234 -7.99 13.16 16.01
CA ILE A 234 -7.54 12.47 17.22
C ILE A 234 -8.58 12.59 18.35
N ASP A 235 -9.12 13.79 18.57
CA ASP A 235 -10.14 14.02 19.61
C ASP A 235 -11.43 13.22 19.32
N ALA A 236 -11.83 13.12 18.04
CA ALA A 236 -13.01 12.36 17.63
C ALA A 236 -12.82 10.83 17.76
N THR A 237 -11.59 10.36 17.70
CA THR A 237 -11.24 8.94 17.87
C THR A 237 -10.78 8.61 19.29
N ALA A 238 -10.73 9.59 20.19
CA ALA A 238 -10.35 9.39 21.56
C ALA A 238 -11.23 8.31 22.24
N GLY A 239 -10.58 7.32 22.85
CA GLY A 239 -11.26 6.17 23.47
C GLY A 239 -11.76 5.12 22.47
N ASN A 240 -11.27 5.10 21.24
CA ASN A 240 -11.40 3.95 20.35
C ASN A 240 -10.62 2.76 20.91
N SER A 241 -11.11 1.56 20.64
CA SER A 241 -10.57 0.35 21.26
C SER A 241 -9.34 -0.17 20.55
N ASP A 242 -9.26 0.04 19.25
CA ASP A 242 -8.19 -0.46 18.39
C ASP A 242 -7.04 0.54 18.20
N ASN A 243 -5.91 0.03 17.69
CA ASN A 243 -4.92 0.89 17.08
C ASN A 243 -5.60 1.74 15.99
N HIS A 244 -5.25 3.00 15.89
CA HIS A 244 -5.85 3.87 14.90
C HIS A 244 -4.81 4.80 14.29
N SER A 245 -4.58 4.57 13.01
CA SER A 245 -3.55 5.25 12.25
C SER A 245 -4.10 5.86 10.98
N ALA A 246 -3.58 7.02 10.61
CA ALA A 246 -3.98 7.70 9.38
C ALA A 246 -2.91 8.62 8.83
N TYR A 247 -3.01 8.89 7.53
CA TYR A 247 -2.43 10.04 6.85
C TYR A 247 -3.53 10.97 6.37
N LEU A 248 -3.39 12.26 6.66
CA LEU A 248 -4.18 13.35 6.11
C LEU A 248 -3.30 14.19 5.18
N ILE A 249 -3.65 14.26 3.91
CA ILE A 249 -2.82 14.85 2.86
C ILE A 249 -3.67 15.85 2.07
N GLN A 250 -3.40 17.16 2.21
CA GLN A 250 -4.08 18.19 1.44
C GLN A 250 -3.31 18.52 0.16
N VAL A 251 -4.01 18.57 -0.95
CA VAL A 251 -3.49 19.07 -2.23
C VAL A 251 -3.53 20.58 -2.23
N LYS A 252 -2.36 21.22 -2.25
CA LYS A 252 -2.22 22.69 -2.27
C LYS A 252 -2.39 23.25 -3.68
N GLU A 253 -1.67 22.66 -4.63
CA GLU A 253 -1.70 23.09 -6.03
C GLU A 253 -1.63 21.88 -6.97
N VAL A 254 -2.27 22.02 -8.14
CA VAL A 254 -2.17 21.08 -9.25
C VAL A 254 -1.81 21.88 -10.48
N SER A 255 -0.69 21.55 -11.12
CA SER A 255 -0.27 22.16 -12.38
C SER A 255 -0.27 21.13 -13.51
N GLU A 256 -0.37 21.60 -14.75
CA GLU A 256 -0.25 20.72 -15.91
C GLU A 256 1.16 20.13 -15.95
N GLY A 257 1.24 18.79 -16.00
CA GLY A 257 2.49 18.10 -16.28
C GLY A 257 2.84 18.29 -17.77
N THR A 258 4.12 18.39 -18.08
CA THR A 258 4.56 18.48 -19.48
C THR A 258 4.15 17.21 -20.23
N ALA A 259 3.24 17.33 -21.17
CA ALA A 259 2.62 16.24 -21.94
C ALA A 259 3.60 15.44 -22.85
N GLU A 260 4.88 15.74 -22.83
CA GLU A 260 5.86 15.20 -23.79
C GLU A 260 6.29 13.74 -23.55
N ILE A 261 5.86 13.09 -22.46
CA ILE A 261 6.43 11.78 -22.05
C ILE A 261 5.54 10.59 -22.39
N GLN A 262 4.28 10.79 -22.76
CA GLN A 262 3.37 9.64 -23.06
C GLN A 262 3.75 8.86 -24.34
N GLN A 263 4.58 9.42 -25.23
CA GLN A 263 4.92 8.75 -26.50
C GLN A 263 6.22 7.91 -26.49
N LYS A 264 7.02 7.91 -25.44
CA LYS A 264 8.33 7.26 -25.42
C LYS A 264 8.42 5.92 -24.69
N ARG A 265 7.37 5.45 -24.05
CA ARG A 265 7.33 4.07 -23.58
C ARG A 265 6.49 3.19 -24.52
N LYS A 266 6.92 3.02 -25.79
CA LYS A 266 6.72 1.72 -26.43
C LYS A 266 7.51 0.71 -25.61
N PRO A 267 6.92 -0.45 -25.23
CA PRO A 267 7.73 -1.52 -24.70
C PRO A 267 8.80 -1.79 -25.74
N GLU A 268 10.07 -1.59 -25.43
CA GLU A 268 11.13 -2.29 -26.13
C GLU A 268 10.78 -3.75 -25.96
N THR A 269 10.28 -4.35 -27.03
CA THR A 269 10.22 -5.80 -27.15
C THR A 269 11.68 -6.22 -27.03
N ILE A 270 12.09 -6.66 -25.86
CA ILE A 270 13.31 -7.43 -25.72
C ILE A 270 12.99 -8.67 -26.55
N GLU A 271 13.41 -8.66 -27.82
CA GLU A 271 13.53 -9.90 -28.57
C GLU A 271 14.46 -10.77 -27.74
N LEU A 272 13.86 -11.73 -27.05
CA LEU A 272 14.61 -12.85 -26.51
C LEU A 272 15.33 -13.44 -27.70
N ALA A 273 16.64 -13.16 -27.80
CA ALA A 273 17.49 -13.76 -28.79
C ALA A 273 17.21 -15.27 -28.75
N ASP A 274 16.81 -15.78 -29.90
CA ASP A 274 16.48 -17.17 -30.11
C ASP A 274 17.59 -18.04 -29.52
N SER A 275 17.28 -18.81 -28.49
CA SER A 275 18.22 -19.66 -27.74
C SER A 275 18.78 -20.83 -28.56
N ASN A 276 18.60 -20.80 -29.89
CA ASN A 276 19.01 -21.85 -30.81
C ASN A 276 20.32 -21.63 -31.55
N GLN A 277 21.10 -20.56 -31.20
CA GLN A 277 22.49 -20.42 -31.66
C GLN A 277 23.49 -20.48 -30.50
N ILE A 278 23.50 -21.59 -29.77
CA ILE A 278 24.70 -21.97 -29.04
C ILE A 278 25.64 -22.58 -30.06
N SER A 279 26.64 -21.82 -30.46
CA SER A 279 27.65 -22.29 -31.40
C SER A 279 28.31 -23.57 -30.86
N SER A 280 28.46 -24.59 -31.72
CA SER A 280 29.05 -25.90 -31.39
C SER A 280 30.45 -25.81 -30.75
N SER A 281 31.12 -24.68 -30.80
CA SER A 281 32.43 -24.41 -30.17
C SER A 281 32.38 -24.26 -28.65
N VAL A 282 31.22 -23.90 -28.05
CA VAL A 282 31.09 -23.77 -26.59
C VAL A 282 30.83 -25.13 -25.93
N ILE A 283 30.15 -26.06 -26.65
CA ILE A 283 29.87 -27.41 -26.15
C ILE A 283 31.17 -28.26 -26.08
N LEU A 284 32.12 -28.03 -26.99
CA LEU A 284 33.42 -28.73 -26.95
C LEU A 284 34.33 -28.29 -25.81
N GLY A 285 34.15 -27.04 -25.31
CA GLY A 285 34.91 -26.51 -24.16
C GLY A 285 34.52 -27.14 -22.83
N PHE A 286 33.23 -27.42 -22.63
CA PHE A 286 32.75 -28.05 -21.38
C PHE A 286 32.99 -29.53 -21.29
N SER A 287 33.02 -30.24 -22.41
CA SER A 287 33.33 -31.67 -22.43
C SER A 287 34.83 -31.95 -22.20
N ALA A 288 35.73 -31.07 -22.57
CA ALA A 288 37.16 -31.23 -22.33
C ALA A 288 37.55 -30.97 -20.84
N LEU A 289 36.85 -30.06 -20.14
CA LEU A 289 37.12 -29.81 -18.74
C LEU A 289 36.60 -30.90 -17.81
N SER A 290 35.49 -31.53 -18.15
CA SER A 290 34.93 -32.66 -17.34
C SER A 290 35.73 -33.95 -17.51
N LEU A 291 36.40 -34.14 -18.61
CA LEU A 291 37.27 -35.31 -18.84
C LEU A 291 38.60 -35.23 -18.06
N LEU A 292 39.15 -34.00 -17.90
CA LEU A 292 40.40 -33.78 -17.10
C LEU A 292 40.16 -33.89 -15.60
N ALA A 293 38.99 -33.51 -15.12
CA ALA A 293 38.64 -33.65 -13.68
C ALA A 293 38.38 -35.15 -13.31
N GLY A 294 37.86 -35.96 -14.23
CA GLY A 294 37.65 -37.41 -13.99
C GLY A 294 38.93 -38.22 -13.93
N ILE A 295 39.99 -37.82 -14.64
CA ILE A 295 41.29 -38.50 -14.62
C ILE A 295 42.09 -38.16 -13.37
N ALA A 296 41.92 -36.98 -12.82
CA ALA A 296 42.63 -36.57 -11.57
C ALA A 296 42.06 -37.27 -10.31
N LEU A 297 40.78 -37.61 -10.29
CA LEU A 297 40.17 -38.35 -9.17
C LEU A 297 40.39 -39.88 -9.26
N GLY A 298 40.67 -40.42 -10.41
CA GLY A 298 40.93 -41.87 -10.60
C GLY A 298 42.34 -42.33 -10.18
N LEU A 299 43.30 -41.40 -10.04
CA LEU A 299 44.68 -41.68 -9.61
C LEU A 299 44.92 -41.55 -8.10
N ALA A 300 43.95 -41.04 -7.35
CA ALA A 300 44.07 -40.87 -5.89
C ALA A 300 43.48 -42.05 -5.07
N VAL A 301 42.93 -43.07 -5.72
CA VAL A 301 42.29 -44.22 -5.04
C VAL A 301 43.15 -45.52 -5.18
N PHE A 302 44.36 -45.46 -5.82
CA PHE A 302 45.26 -46.60 -5.99
C PHE A 302 46.72 -46.32 -5.55
N MET A 303 46.88 -45.45 -4.50
CA MET A 303 48.12 -45.45 -3.71
C MET A 303 47.81 -45.47 -2.23
#